data_9a403a8d10c95a9c4a5f819d566e47f8
#
_entry.id   9a403a8d10c95a9c4a5f819d566e47f8
#
_cell.length_a   1.000
_cell.length_b   1.000
_cell.length_c   1.000
_cell.angle_alpha   90.00
_cell.angle_beta   90.00
_cell.angle_gamma   90.00
#
_symmetry.space_group_name_H-M   'P 1'
#
loop_
_entity.id
_entity.type
_entity.pdbx_description
1 polymer ?
#
loop_
_entity_poly.entity_id
_entity_poly.type
_entity_poly.pdbx_seq_one_letter_code
_entity_poly.pdbx_strand_id
1 'polypeptide(L)'
;MKQLRLLAALLLLLTFNFQLSTISACTNFLVGKDASVDGSTMISYAADSYGMYGFLHFSPAADYPEGAVREVYDWDTGRPQGSIPQVAHTYSVVGNMNEHQVTIGETTWGGREALWDTVGVDYGSLIYIALERSKTAREAIEWMITLVNEHGYASEGETFSIGDPNEVWMLDLIGKGPGKKGAAWVAVRIPDYAIAAHANQARITTLPIGRKVKVSSKVAKEQKRLEKKLNCVCNGDWMWDKEVISLAREKGFFSGEDKDFSYQAAYNPFEFSGLYVCEARVWSFFRHFSNDMDRYFDYATGTTFRETNGKDAGEHMPLWIVPNRKVSVQDLKECMRDEYKGTPLDITQGTDAGPWNSKLRYGGLGFKVAVEGTDTLQYWYERPTATQQTAWSFIAQMRSFVDPKIGGIFWFGVDDAACSCYTPMYCRINHIPECFAEDNGDSFTFSPTSAWWTFNIVANWAYTKYSRMYPHIRELQLAWDDKFNMQIPGVDAQAAGLNEEEARAFLTSYSCSQAENLVADWQRLYIYLVTKFIDGQERKEENGQFKRNQYGHSCGPNRLAFPEEFLRKVAPEITHE
;
A
#
# COMPACT_ATOMS: atom_id res chain seq x y z
N MET A 1 -46.68 22.29 -9.48
CA MET A 1 -46.03 21.25 -10.29
C MET A 1 -44.61 21.59 -10.75
N LYS A 2 -44.28 22.81 -11.22
CA LYS A 2 -42.90 23.20 -11.59
C LYS A 2 -41.94 23.23 -10.35
N GLN A 3 -42.38 23.76 -9.22
CA GLN A 3 -41.57 23.80 -8.00
C GLN A 3 -41.31 22.41 -7.40
N LEU A 4 -42.28 21.48 -7.49
CA LEU A 4 -42.07 20.10 -7.03
C LEU A 4 -41.08 19.32 -7.92
N ARG A 5 -41.06 19.63 -9.23
CA ARG A 5 -40.07 19.05 -10.17
C ARG A 5 -38.66 19.62 -9.95
N LEU A 6 -38.57 20.90 -9.55
CA LEU A 6 -37.29 21.53 -9.21
C LEU A 6 -36.73 20.95 -7.88
N LEU A 7 -37.60 20.75 -6.88
CA LEU A 7 -37.21 20.10 -5.61
C LEU A 7 -36.79 18.64 -5.81
N ALA A 8 -37.50 17.88 -6.63
CA ALA A 8 -37.15 16.52 -6.98
C ALA A 8 -35.84 16.44 -7.78
N ALA A 9 -35.59 17.38 -8.70
CA ALA A 9 -34.33 17.46 -9.41
C ALA A 9 -33.17 17.92 -8.51
N LEU A 10 -33.42 18.81 -7.52
CA LEU A 10 -32.42 19.18 -6.53
C LEU A 10 -32.11 18.02 -5.53
N LEU A 11 -33.12 17.27 -5.11
CA LEU A 11 -32.94 16.06 -4.31
C LEU A 11 -32.21 14.95 -5.08
N LEU A 12 -32.50 14.76 -6.37
CA LEU A 12 -31.74 13.84 -7.23
C LEU A 12 -30.30 14.31 -7.46
N LEU A 13 -30.05 15.61 -7.57
CA LEU A 13 -28.69 16.16 -7.64
C LEU A 13 -27.95 16.04 -6.29
N LEU A 14 -28.64 16.12 -5.16
CA LEU A 14 -28.05 15.92 -3.84
C LEU A 14 -27.77 14.44 -3.52
N THR A 15 -28.52 13.51 -4.11
CA THR A 15 -28.25 12.06 -3.95
C THR A 15 -27.15 11.56 -4.90
N PHE A 16 -26.81 12.30 -5.96
CA PHE A 16 -25.73 11.95 -6.90
C PHE A 16 -24.35 12.45 -6.47
N ASN A 17 -24.26 13.28 -5.42
CA ASN A 17 -22.98 13.81 -4.92
C ASN A 17 -22.37 13.03 -3.74
N PHE A 18 -22.91 11.85 -3.39
CA PHE A 18 -22.37 11.04 -2.28
C PHE A 18 -21.60 9.79 -2.71
N GLN A 19 -21.19 9.70 -3.97
CA GLN A 19 -20.31 8.62 -4.46
C GLN A 19 -19.04 9.15 -5.14
N LEU A 20 -18.43 10.18 -4.60
CA LEU A 20 -16.99 10.32 -4.64
C LEU A 20 -16.46 9.78 -3.31
N SER A 21 -16.63 8.48 -3.07
CA SER A 21 -15.69 7.81 -2.21
C SER A 21 -14.32 8.09 -2.82
N THR A 22 -13.49 8.82 -2.11
CA THR A 22 -12.05 8.88 -2.39
C THR A 22 -11.63 7.42 -2.48
N ILE A 23 -11.40 6.91 -3.69
CA ILE A 23 -10.95 5.53 -3.87
C ILE A 23 -9.55 5.51 -3.30
N SER A 24 -9.46 5.28 -2.00
CA SER A 24 -8.22 4.89 -1.34
C SER A 24 -7.88 3.52 -1.89
N ALA A 25 -6.74 3.39 -2.49
CA ALA A 25 -6.40 2.18 -3.21
C ALA A 25 -4.96 1.80 -2.90
N CYS A 26 -4.79 0.97 -1.89
CA CYS A 26 -3.53 0.54 -1.30
C CYS A 26 -3.00 -0.76 -1.93
N THR A 27 -1.72 -1.09 -1.74
CA THR A 27 -1.10 -2.34 -2.22
C THR A 27 -0.18 -2.90 -1.17
N ASN A 28 -0.28 -4.20 -0.89
CA ASN A 28 0.58 -4.90 0.06
C ASN A 28 1.20 -6.16 -0.57
N PHE A 29 2.50 -6.38 -0.28
CA PHE A 29 3.21 -7.62 -0.58
C PHE A 29 3.73 -8.24 0.71
N LEU A 30 3.63 -9.57 0.83
CA LEU A 30 4.04 -10.34 1.99
C LEU A 30 5.07 -11.39 1.56
N VAL A 31 6.16 -11.51 2.31
CA VAL A 31 7.22 -12.49 2.03
C VAL A 31 7.51 -13.29 3.30
N GLY A 32 7.34 -14.61 3.21
CA GLY A 32 7.72 -15.53 4.27
C GLY A 32 9.25 -15.62 4.42
N LYS A 33 9.74 -15.95 5.61
CA LYS A 33 11.19 -15.94 5.93
C LYS A 33 12.04 -16.84 5.04
N ASP A 34 11.52 -18.02 4.63
CA ASP A 34 12.25 -18.95 3.78
C ASP A 34 12.16 -18.57 2.29
N ALA A 35 11.22 -17.68 1.93
CA ALA A 35 11.10 -17.09 0.60
C ALA A 35 12.04 -15.87 0.44
N SER A 36 12.56 -15.29 1.50
CA SER A 36 13.49 -14.16 1.45
C SER A 36 14.96 -14.59 1.30
N VAL A 37 15.80 -13.69 0.77
CA VAL A 37 17.23 -13.95 0.54
C VAL A 37 18.00 -14.12 1.85
N ASP A 38 17.68 -13.33 2.86
CA ASP A 38 18.41 -13.23 4.12
C ASP A 38 17.70 -13.90 5.31
N GLY A 39 16.51 -14.45 5.12
CA GLY A 39 15.73 -15.08 6.18
C GLY A 39 14.86 -14.10 6.99
N SER A 40 14.78 -12.83 6.59
CA SER A 40 13.80 -11.89 7.13
C SER A 40 12.39 -12.21 6.64
N THR A 41 11.38 -11.90 7.43
CA THR A 41 10.01 -11.72 6.92
C THR A 41 9.87 -10.29 6.43
N MET A 42 9.07 -10.08 5.37
CA MET A 42 8.87 -8.73 4.85
C MET A 42 7.40 -8.46 4.53
N ILE A 43 6.99 -7.21 4.78
CA ILE A 43 5.71 -6.65 4.35
C ILE A 43 5.99 -5.33 3.66
N SER A 44 5.36 -5.08 2.50
CA SER A 44 5.32 -3.76 1.90
C SER A 44 3.90 -3.20 1.91
N TYR A 45 3.79 -1.88 1.85
CA TYR A 45 2.53 -1.17 1.77
C TYR A 45 2.69 0.13 0.98
N ALA A 46 1.73 0.46 0.14
CA ALA A 46 1.54 1.78 -0.45
C ALA A 46 0.19 2.33 -0.01
N ALA A 47 0.19 3.49 0.63
CA ALA A 47 -1.00 4.24 1.00
C ALA A 47 -1.35 5.21 -0.14
N ASP A 48 -2.40 4.88 -0.90
CA ASP A 48 -2.72 5.58 -2.12
C ASP A 48 -4.06 6.31 -2.01
N SER A 49 -4.01 7.61 -1.81
CA SER A 49 -5.19 8.49 -1.83
C SER A 49 -4.78 9.92 -2.17
N TYR A 50 -5.55 10.57 -3.04
CA TYR A 50 -5.36 12.00 -3.34
C TYR A 50 -5.63 12.93 -2.15
N GLY A 51 -6.28 12.44 -1.10
CA GLY A 51 -6.56 13.19 0.11
C GLY A 51 -5.46 13.11 1.18
N MET A 52 -4.51 12.19 1.02
CA MET A 52 -3.48 11.93 2.02
C MET A 52 -2.20 12.75 1.76
N TYR A 53 -1.49 13.05 2.83
CA TYR A 53 -0.16 13.64 2.86
C TYR A 53 0.85 12.63 3.42
N GLY A 54 2.02 12.52 2.80
CA GLY A 54 3.03 11.54 3.21
C GLY A 54 3.93 12.05 4.34
N PHE A 55 3.81 11.45 5.51
CA PHE A 55 4.68 11.69 6.67
C PHE A 55 5.00 10.36 7.37
N LEU A 56 6.02 10.36 8.22
CA LEU A 56 6.41 9.20 9.01
C LEU A 56 5.81 9.32 10.41
N HIS A 57 4.83 8.50 10.71
CA HIS A 57 4.27 8.44 12.07
C HIS A 57 5.34 8.04 13.08
N PHE A 58 5.33 8.68 14.25
CA PHE A 58 6.21 8.33 15.36
C PHE A 58 5.47 8.44 16.69
N SER A 59 5.45 7.33 17.43
CA SER A 59 4.92 7.29 18.79
C SER A 59 6.00 6.74 19.74
N PRO A 60 6.49 7.49 20.71
CA PRO A 60 7.45 6.99 21.68
C PRO A 60 6.79 5.99 22.64
N ALA A 61 7.57 5.04 23.18
CA ALA A 61 7.10 4.21 24.27
C ALA A 61 6.73 5.06 25.49
N ALA A 62 5.64 4.70 26.17
CA ALA A 62 5.14 5.46 27.32
C ALA A 62 4.49 4.58 28.39
N ASP A 63 4.56 5.04 29.64
CA ASP A 63 3.88 4.43 30.78
C ASP A 63 2.67 5.28 31.18
N TYR A 64 1.58 4.62 31.56
CA TYR A 64 0.31 5.25 31.88
C TYR A 64 -0.18 4.82 33.26
N PRO A 65 -0.80 5.74 34.05
CA PRO A 65 -1.38 5.41 35.34
C PRO A 65 -2.60 4.50 35.19
N GLU A 66 -2.94 3.80 36.27
CA GLU A 66 -4.18 3.01 36.33
C GLU A 66 -5.41 3.87 36.04
N GLY A 67 -6.31 3.36 35.21
CA GLY A 67 -7.53 4.07 34.79
C GLY A 67 -7.32 5.10 33.68
N ALA A 68 -6.14 5.22 33.11
CA ALA A 68 -5.89 6.05 31.92
C ALA A 68 -6.79 5.61 30.76
N VAL A 69 -7.20 6.56 29.94
CA VAL A 69 -7.99 6.36 28.71
C VAL A 69 -7.24 6.89 27.51
N ARG A 70 -7.47 6.28 26.34
CA ARG A 70 -7.02 6.74 25.05
C ARG A 70 -8.22 7.25 24.26
N GLU A 71 -8.17 8.49 23.81
CA GLU A 71 -9.13 9.01 22.83
C GLU A 71 -8.88 8.36 21.46
N VAL A 72 -9.93 8.00 20.76
CA VAL A 72 -9.91 7.40 19.43
C VAL A 72 -10.55 8.36 18.45
N TYR A 73 -9.84 8.62 17.36
CA TYR A 73 -10.29 9.46 16.27
C TYR A 73 -10.26 8.66 14.97
N ASP A 74 -11.25 8.88 14.14
CA ASP A 74 -11.31 8.32 12.79
C ASP A 74 -10.10 8.80 11.98
N TRP A 75 -9.34 7.86 11.44
CA TRP A 75 -8.05 8.13 10.80
C TRP A 75 -8.16 9.10 9.61
N ASP A 76 -9.18 8.92 8.76
CA ASP A 76 -9.33 9.70 7.53
C ASP A 76 -9.93 11.08 7.77
N THR A 77 -10.79 11.21 8.76
CA THR A 77 -11.61 12.43 8.97
C THR A 77 -11.26 13.19 10.24
N GLY A 78 -10.51 12.60 11.18
CA GLY A 78 -10.23 13.17 12.49
C GLY A 78 -11.46 13.24 13.40
N ARG A 79 -12.58 12.58 13.03
CA ARG A 79 -13.82 12.59 13.81
C ARG A 79 -13.63 11.81 15.11
N PRO A 80 -14.05 12.36 16.29
CA PRO A 80 -14.00 11.62 17.55
C PRO A 80 -14.84 10.34 17.49
N GLN A 81 -14.25 9.21 17.87
CA GLN A 81 -14.87 7.87 17.93
C GLN A 81 -15.16 7.43 19.39
N GLY A 82 -14.76 8.25 20.36
CA GLY A 82 -14.87 7.93 21.78
C GLY A 82 -13.53 7.58 22.41
N SER A 83 -13.56 6.93 23.57
CA SER A 83 -12.36 6.55 24.31
C SER A 83 -12.35 5.07 24.66
N ILE A 84 -11.16 4.51 24.76
CA ILE A 84 -10.90 3.13 25.17
C ILE A 84 -9.96 3.10 26.38
N PRO A 85 -9.97 2.02 27.21
CA PRO A 85 -8.98 1.87 28.26
C PRO A 85 -7.56 1.86 27.71
N GLN A 86 -6.66 2.67 28.32
CA GLN A 86 -5.25 2.64 27.99
C GLN A 86 -4.54 1.52 28.75
N VAL A 87 -3.59 0.85 28.09
CA VAL A 87 -2.72 -0.13 28.75
C VAL A 87 -1.66 0.58 29.60
N ALA A 88 -1.12 -0.11 30.61
CA ALA A 88 -0.11 0.46 31.50
C ALA A 88 1.20 0.88 30.79
N HIS A 89 1.51 0.24 29.66
CA HIS A 89 2.70 0.51 28.86
C HIS A 89 2.40 0.37 27.37
N THR A 90 2.86 1.33 26.55
CA THR A 90 2.83 1.25 25.08
C THR A 90 4.24 1.18 24.52
N TYR A 91 4.40 0.41 23.44
CA TYR A 91 5.67 0.28 22.73
C TYR A 91 5.88 1.43 21.75
N SER A 92 7.15 1.76 21.49
CA SER A 92 7.49 2.74 20.46
C SER A 92 7.13 2.23 19.07
N VAL A 93 6.61 3.15 18.22
CA VAL A 93 6.21 2.87 16.83
C VAL A 93 6.90 3.86 15.89
N VAL A 94 7.49 3.34 14.81
CA VAL A 94 8.09 4.10 13.72
C VAL A 94 7.36 3.72 12.43
N GLY A 95 6.60 4.62 11.86
CA GLY A 95 5.69 4.32 10.77
C GLY A 95 4.70 3.22 11.18
N ASN A 96 4.67 2.15 10.44
CA ASN A 96 3.81 0.99 10.69
C ASN A 96 4.56 -0.18 11.35
N MET A 97 5.71 0.06 11.98
CA MET A 97 6.52 -0.95 12.68
C MET A 97 6.83 -0.50 14.11
N ASN A 98 6.62 -1.39 15.09
CA ASN A 98 6.98 -1.10 16.48
C ASN A 98 8.40 -1.60 16.83
N GLU A 99 8.88 -1.26 18.03
CA GLU A 99 10.22 -1.63 18.52
C GLU A 99 10.46 -3.15 18.67
N HIS A 100 9.40 -3.96 18.64
CA HIS A 100 9.46 -5.43 18.57
C HIS A 100 9.41 -5.97 17.14
N GLN A 101 9.45 -5.07 16.13
CA GLN A 101 9.36 -5.39 14.72
C GLN A 101 7.98 -5.93 14.30
N VAL A 102 6.94 -5.76 15.10
CA VAL A 102 5.58 -6.04 14.62
C VAL A 102 5.21 -4.97 13.62
N THR A 103 4.73 -5.40 12.46
CA THR A 103 4.37 -4.51 11.35
C THR A 103 2.95 -4.79 10.89
N ILE A 104 2.19 -3.74 10.60
CA ILE A 104 0.83 -3.85 10.06
C ILE A 104 0.70 -2.90 8.86
N GLY A 105 0.30 -3.45 7.71
CA GLY A 105 -0.18 -2.71 6.54
C GLY A 105 -1.61 -3.12 6.22
N GLU A 106 -2.28 -2.39 5.32
CA GLU A 106 -3.67 -2.69 4.98
C GLU A 106 -4.02 -2.39 3.51
N THR A 107 -5.20 -2.84 3.08
CA THR A 107 -5.89 -2.38 1.86
C THR A 107 -7.41 -2.41 2.07
N THR A 108 -8.05 -1.27 1.88
CA THR A 108 -9.52 -1.14 1.91
C THR A 108 -10.14 -1.73 0.64
N TRP A 109 -11.16 -2.57 0.78
CA TRP A 109 -11.86 -3.19 -0.36
C TRP A 109 -13.38 -2.96 -0.36
N GLY A 110 -13.91 -2.08 0.49
CA GLY A 110 -15.34 -1.80 0.57
C GLY A 110 -16.15 -3.00 1.06
N GLY A 111 -16.56 -3.88 0.15
CA GLY A 111 -17.35 -5.06 0.43
C GLY A 111 -18.85 -4.77 0.54
N ARG A 112 -19.54 -5.47 1.44
CA ARG A 112 -20.99 -5.33 1.61
C ARG A 112 -21.33 -4.08 2.42
N GLU A 113 -21.80 -3.00 1.79
CA GLU A 113 -22.22 -1.74 2.44
C GLU A 113 -23.18 -1.93 3.63
N ALA A 114 -24.04 -2.96 3.57
CA ALA A 114 -24.96 -3.30 4.68
C ALA A 114 -24.24 -3.71 5.98
N LEU A 115 -22.92 -3.90 5.93
CA LEU A 115 -22.07 -4.27 7.07
C LEU A 115 -21.20 -3.10 7.57
N TRP A 116 -21.18 -1.96 6.88
CA TRP A 116 -20.43 -0.79 7.30
C TRP A 116 -21.05 -0.13 8.52
N ASP A 117 -20.22 0.49 9.34
CA ASP A 117 -20.62 1.33 10.44
C ASP A 117 -19.69 2.54 10.53
N THR A 118 -20.12 3.55 11.24
CA THR A 118 -19.36 4.77 11.55
C THR A 118 -19.06 4.90 13.04
N VAL A 119 -19.40 3.87 13.83
CA VAL A 119 -19.23 3.83 15.29
C VAL A 119 -18.37 2.62 15.66
N GLY A 120 -17.29 2.88 16.38
CA GLY A 120 -16.34 1.85 16.79
C GLY A 120 -14.90 2.30 16.60
N VAL A 121 -13.99 1.37 16.39
CA VAL A 121 -12.58 1.63 16.08
C VAL A 121 -12.40 1.45 14.57
N ASP A 122 -11.85 2.47 13.89
CA ASP A 122 -11.56 2.42 12.46
C ASP A 122 -10.28 1.63 12.17
N TYR A 123 -10.02 1.38 10.86
CA TYR A 123 -8.88 0.57 10.42
C TYR A 123 -7.52 1.15 10.82
N GLY A 124 -7.33 2.47 10.70
CA GLY A 124 -6.08 3.15 11.04
C GLY A 124 -5.82 3.12 12.54
N SER A 125 -6.83 3.43 13.35
CA SER A 125 -6.76 3.29 14.80
C SER A 125 -6.47 1.86 15.24
N LEU A 126 -7.05 0.84 14.58
CA LEU A 126 -6.72 -0.57 14.87
C LEU A 126 -5.24 -0.87 14.64
N ILE A 127 -4.65 -0.35 13.55
CA ILE A 127 -3.22 -0.54 13.24
C ILE A 127 -2.37 0.00 14.40
N TYR A 128 -2.50 1.28 14.72
CA TYR A 128 -1.60 1.92 15.68
C TYR A 128 -1.82 1.46 17.11
N ILE A 129 -3.07 1.22 17.52
CA ILE A 129 -3.36 0.67 18.86
C ILE A 129 -2.80 -0.75 19.00
N ALA A 130 -2.91 -1.59 17.97
CA ALA A 130 -2.34 -2.93 18.01
C ALA A 130 -0.80 -2.91 18.02
N LEU A 131 -0.16 -2.03 17.23
CA LEU A 131 1.30 -1.85 17.22
C LEU A 131 1.82 -1.42 18.59
N GLU A 132 1.19 -0.46 19.23
CA GLU A 132 1.57 0.02 20.57
C GLU A 132 1.43 -1.04 21.67
N ARG A 133 0.70 -2.14 21.43
CA ARG A 133 0.29 -3.12 22.47
C ARG A 133 0.78 -4.55 22.21
N SER A 134 1.46 -4.82 21.10
CA SER A 134 1.83 -6.19 20.71
C SER A 134 3.33 -6.38 20.56
N LYS A 135 3.80 -7.61 20.85
CA LYS A 135 5.18 -8.06 20.63
C LYS A 135 5.31 -9.07 19.51
N THR A 136 4.19 -9.59 19.01
CA THR A 136 4.14 -10.59 17.94
C THR A 136 2.96 -10.32 17.02
N ALA A 137 3.01 -10.85 15.81
CA ALA A 137 1.91 -10.77 14.85
C ALA A 137 0.61 -11.35 15.42
N ARG A 138 0.68 -12.45 16.17
CA ARG A 138 -0.50 -13.07 16.80
C ARG A 138 -1.10 -12.21 17.91
N GLU A 139 -0.27 -11.55 18.71
CA GLU A 139 -0.76 -10.58 19.70
C GLU A 139 -1.42 -9.37 19.03
N ALA A 140 -0.89 -8.90 17.88
CA ALA A 140 -1.51 -7.84 17.10
C ALA A 140 -2.91 -8.24 16.64
N ILE A 141 -3.07 -9.43 16.03
CA ILE A 141 -4.38 -9.97 15.64
C ILE A 141 -5.30 -10.07 16.87
N GLU A 142 -4.79 -10.57 18.00
CA GLU A 142 -5.55 -10.67 19.25
C GLU A 142 -6.06 -9.31 19.73
N TRP A 143 -5.23 -8.26 19.69
CA TRP A 143 -5.64 -6.91 20.06
C TRP A 143 -6.66 -6.32 19.09
N MET A 144 -6.45 -6.44 17.78
CA MET A 144 -7.38 -5.95 16.76
C MET A 144 -8.78 -6.57 16.95
N ILE A 145 -8.86 -7.89 17.09
CA ILE A 145 -10.14 -8.59 17.27
C ILE A 145 -10.76 -8.29 18.65
N THR A 146 -9.95 -8.12 19.69
CA THR A 146 -10.46 -7.71 21.01
C THR A 146 -11.12 -6.33 20.91
N LEU A 147 -10.46 -5.37 20.29
CA LEU A 147 -10.98 -4.00 20.13
C LEU A 147 -12.29 -3.95 19.35
N VAL A 148 -12.39 -4.65 18.22
CA VAL A 148 -13.64 -4.66 17.44
C VAL A 148 -14.77 -5.41 18.17
N ASN A 149 -14.45 -6.44 18.94
CA ASN A 149 -15.45 -7.15 19.77
C ASN A 149 -15.98 -6.29 20.92
N GLU A 150 -15.15 -5.44 21.50
CA GLU A 150 -15.52 -4.60 22.63
C GLU A 150 -16.16 -3.26 22.20
N HIS A 151 -15.71 -2.68 21.10
CA HIS A 151 -16.07 -1.31 20.71
C HIS A 151 -16.83 -1.22 19.39
N GLY A 152 -16.82 -2.27 18.55
CA GLY A 152 -17.35 -2.24 17.17
C GLY A 152 -16.26 -1.85 16.17
N TYR A 153 -16.60 -1.94 14.88
CA TYR A 153 -15.70 -1.60 13.78
C TYR A 153 -16.34 -0.51 12.90
N ALA A 154 -15.65 0.62 12.77
CA ALA A 154 -16.14 1.83 12.11
C ALA A 154 -15.42 2.09 10.80
N SER A 155 -15.54 1.18 9.84
CA SER A 155 -14.98 1.33 8.49
C SER A 155 -15.65 0.38 7.50
N GLU A 156 -15.11 0.33 6.31
CA GLU A 156 -15.45 -0.61 5.23
C GLU A 156 -14.77 -1.97 5.46
N GLY A 157 -14.70 -2.81 4.43
CA GLY A 157 -13.95 -4.06 4.49
C GLY A 157 -12.45 -3.83 4.28
N GLU A 158 -11.63 -4.54 5.06
CA GLU A 158 -10.17 -4.41 5.06
C GLU A 158 -9.47 -5.75 4.95
N THR A 159 -8.32 -5.74 4.26
CA THR A 159 -7.31 -6.79 4.40
C THR A 159 -6.08 -6.20 5.09
N PHE A 160 -5.69 -6.78 6.22
CA PHE A 160 -4.47 -6.42 6.93
C PHE A 160 -3.35 -7.42 6.64
N SER A 161 -2.16 -6.89 6.33
CA SER A 161 -0.89 -7.61 6.38
C SER A 161 -0.28 -7.43 7.76
N ILE A 162 -0.07 -8.50 8.51
CA ILE A 162 0.45 -8.45 9.88
C ILE A 162 1.68 -9.35 9.97
N GLY A 163 2.82 -8.82 10.41
CA GLY A 163 4.05 -9.58 10.49
C GLY A 163 4.89 -9.28 11.72
N ASP A 164 5.76 -10.22 12.02
CA ASP A 164 6.85 -10.12 12.97
C ASP A 164 8.09 -10.85 12.40
N PRO A 165 9.26 -10.88 13.07
CA PRO A 165 10.45 -11.54 12.56
C PRO A 165 10.33 -13.04 12.25
N ASN A 166 9.22 -13.69 12.59
CA ASN A 166 9.05 -15.13 12.48
C ASN A 166 7.94 -15.55 11.52
N GLU A 167 6.90 -14.72 11.38
CA GLU A 167 5.73 -15.08 10.59
C GLU A 167 5.02 -13.84 10.00
N VAL A 168 4.31 -14.04 8.88
CA VAL A 168 3.44 -13.04 8.26
C VAL A 168 2.03 -13.61 8.09
N TRP A 169 1.03 -12.75 8.29
CA TRP A 169 -0.39 -13.09 8.27
C TRP A 169 -1.17 -12.18 7.33
N MET A 170 -2.21 -12.71 6.74
CA MET A 170 -3.25 -11.95 6.04
C MET A 170 -4.55 -12.08 6.84
N LEU A 171 -5.19 -10.96 7.15
CA LEU A 171 -6.45 -10.88 7.90
C LEU A 171 -7.46 -10.08 7.08
N ASP A 172 -8.50 -10.76 6.54
CA ASP A 172 -9.66 -10.11 5.93
C ASP A 172 -10.72 -9.85 7.01
N LEU A 173 -11.24 -8.62 7.09
CA LEU A 173 -12.15 -8.18 8.13
C LEU A 173 -13.20 -7.21 7.59
N ILE A 174 -14.47 -7.34 8.02
CA ILE A 174 -15.54 -6.37 7.78
C ILE A 174 -16.48 -6.35 9.00
N GLY A 175 -17.11 -5.22 9.27
CA GLY A 175 -18.07 -5.08 10.36
C GLY A 175 -19.25 -6.07 10.27
N LYS A 176 -20.09 -6.08 11.31
CA LYS A 176 -21.34 -6.88 11.34
C LYS A 176 -22.60 -6.06 11.03
N GLY A 177 -22.43 -4.79 10.67
CA GLY A 177 -23.47 -3.84 10.33
C GLY A 177 -23.78 -2.84 11.45
N PRO A 178 -24.56 -1.80 11.14
CA PRO A 178 -24.77 -0.66 12.04
C PRO A 178 -25.23 -1.04 13.44
N GLY A 179 -24.52 -0.51 14.44
CA GLY A 179 -24.80 -0.74 15.87
C GLY A 179 -24.42 -2.13 16.40
N LYS A 180 -23.79 -2.98 15.59
CA LYS A 180 -23.31 -4.30 16.01
C LYS A 180 -21.82 -4.25 16.34
N LYS A 181 -21.45 -4.85 17.48
CA LYS A 181 -20.05 -5.05 17.86
C LYS A 181 -19.49 -6.31 17.20
N GLY A 182 -18.15 -6.36 17.07
CA GLY A 182 -17.44 -7.44 16.41
C GLY A 182 -17.28 -7.23 14.90
N ALA A 183 -16.64 -8.19 14.28
CA ALA A 183 -16.41 -8.22 12.84
C ALA A 183 -16.59 -9.64 12.29
N ALA A 184 -16.95 -9.77 11.01
CA ALA A 184 -16.78 -11.00 10.25
C ALA A 184 -15.37 -11.01 9.72
N TRP A 185 -14.52 -11.93 10.17
CA TRP A 185 -13.11 -11.94 9.84
C TRP A 185 -12.54 -13.33 9.66
N VAL A 186 -11.46 -13.41 8.92
CA VAL A 186 -10.64 -14.59 8.72
C VAL A 186 -9.18 -14.21 8.62
N ALA A 187 -8.30 -14.91 9.32
CA ALA A 187 -6.86 -14.74 9.28
C ALA A 187 -6.16 -16.03 8.87
N VAL A 188 -5.13 -15.90 8.04
CA VAL A 188 -4.29 -17.03 7.62
C VAL A 188 -2.82 -16.64 7.65
N ARG A 189 -1.99 -17.52 8.24
CA ARG A 189 -0.54 -17.41 8.18
C ARG A 189 -0.05 -17.81 6.81
N ILE A 190 0.72 -16.93 6.19
CA ILE A 190 1.38 -17.22 4.92
C ILE A 190 2.54 -18.20 5.19
N PRO A 191 2.67 -19.29 4.41
CA PRO A 191 3.76 -20.25 4.61
C PRO A 191 5.14 -19.59 4.49
N ASP A 192 6.10 -20.03 5.29
CA ASP A 192 7.45 -19.46 5.33
C ASP A 192 8.15 -19.43 3.96
N TYR A 193 7.82 -20.39 3.09
CA TYR A 193 8.39 -20.54 1.73
C TYR A 193 7.62 -19.79 0.64
N ALA A 194 6.59 -19.04 1.01
CA ALA A 194 5.67 -18.43 0.05
C ALA A 194 5.73 -16.89 0.06
N ILE A 195 5.22 -16.31 -1.03
CA ILE A 195 4.90 -14.90 -1.15
C ILE A 195 3.41 -14.74 -1.42
N ALA A 196 2.83 -13.67 -0.88
CA ALA A 196 1.42 -13.32 -1.06
C ALA A 196 1.28 -11.81 -1.32
N ALA A 197 0.10 -11.39 -1.80
CA ALA A 197 -0.22 -9.99 -2.02
C ALA A 197 -1.71 -9.75 -1.90
N HIS A 198 -2.10 -8.52 -1.62
CA HIS A 198 -3.48 -8.03 -1.75
C HIS A 198 -3.48 -6.54 -2.14
N ALA A 199 -4.56 -6.13 -2.79
CA ALA A 199 -4.66 -4.81 -3.36
C ALA A 199 -6.14 -4.42 -3.54
N ASN A 200 -6.81 -4.02 -2.45
CA ASN A 200 -8.22 -3.58 -2.42
C ASN A 200 -9.24 -4.63 -2.90
N GLN A 201 -8.95 -5.90 -2.68
CA GLN A 201 -9.85 -7.02 -2.90
C GLN A 201 -9.58 -8.07 -1.83
N ALA A 202 -10.63 -8.53 -1.12
CA ALA A 202 -10.51 -9.66 -0.21
C ALA A 202 -10.08 -10.90 -1.02
N ARG A 203 -9.06 -11.62 -0.54
CA ARG A 203 -8.49 -12.74 -1.30
C ARG A 203 -8.63 -14.10 -0.61
N ILE A 204 -9.01 -14.14 0.66
CA ILE A 204 -9.23 -15.40 1.35
C ILE A 204 -10.58 -15.98 0.89
N THR A 205 -10.54 -17.14 0.24
CA THR A 205 -11.73 -17.84 -0.27
C THR A 205 -12.20 -18.89 0.72
N THR A 206 -11.73 -20.12 0.59
CA THR A 206 -12.23 -21.27 1.35
C THR A 206 -11.53 -21.41 2.70
N LEU A 207 -12.30 -21.80 3.70
CA LEU A 207 -11.81 -22.12 5.04
C LEU A 207 -11.55 -23.63 5.18
N PRO A 208 -10.58 -24.06 6.02
CA PRO A 208 -10.29 -25.48 6.23
C PRO A 208 -11.31 -26.17 7.16
N ILE A 209 -12.60 -26.04 6.82
CA ILE A 209 -13.72 -26.58 7.60
C ILE A 209 -13.70 -28.10 7.55
N GLY A 210 -13.90 -28.74 8.70
CA GLY A 210 -13.89 -30.21 8.82
C GLY A 210 -12.48 -30.84 8.76
N ARG A 211 -11.44 -30.08 8.46
CA ARG A 211 -10.04 -30.54 8.50
C ARG A 211 -9.40 -30.12 9.82
N LYS A 212 -8.91 -31.07 10.63
CA LYS A 212 -8.16 -30.77 11.84
C LYS A 212 -6.65 -30.83 11.57
N VAL A 213 -5.97 -29.71 11.76
CA VAL A 213 -4.51 -29.65 11.70
C VAL A 213 -3.93 -30.11 13.02
N LYS A 214 -2.97 -31.06 12.98
CA LYS A 214 -2.24 -31.49 14.18
C LYS A 214 -1.24 -30.40 14.56
N VAL A 215 -1.32 -29.94 15.78
CA VAL A 215 -0.41 -28.94 16.35
C VAL A 215 0.20 -29.46 17.65
N SER A 216 1.31 -28.85 18.10
CA SER A 216 1.91 -29.18 19.38
C SER A 216 0.99 -28.85 20.55
N SER A 217 1.19 -29.51 21.73
CA SER A 217 0.37 -29.26 22.92
C SER A 217 0.42 -27.80 23.39
N LYS A 218 1.55 -27.12 23.20
CA LYS A 218 1.70 -25.69 23.51
C LYS A 218 0.80 -24.84 22.60
N VAL A 219 0.85 -25.08 21.29
CA VAL A 219 0.01 -24.37 20.30
C VAL A 219 -1.47 -24.66 20.54
N ALA A 220 -1.83 -25.93 20.81
CA ALA A 220 -3.22 -26.29 21.10
C ALA A 220 -3.78 -25.59 22.36
N LYS A 221 -2.93 -25.38 23.40
CA LYS A 221 -3.33 -24.63 24.61
C LYS A 221 -3.59 -23.16 24.28
N GLU A 222 -2.71 -22.58 23.48
CA GLU A 222 -2.85 -21.17 23.05
C GLU A 222 -4.08 -20.98 22.17
N GLN A 223 -4.31 -21.84 21.19
CA GLN A 223 -5.51 -21.81 20.37
C GLN A 223 -6.80 -21.84 21.20
N LYS A 224 -6.88 -22.74 22.20
CA LYS A 224 -8.03 -22.78 23.11
C LYS A 224 -8.22 -21.48 23.92
N ARG A 225 -7.14 -20.81 24.29
CA ARG A 225 -7.19 -19.51 24.96
C ARG A 225 -7.79 -18.45 24.04
N LEU A 226 -7.29 -18.37 22.79
CA LEU A 226 -7.76 -17.44 21.77
C LEU A 226 -9.23 -17.70 21.40
N GLU A 227 -9.60 -18.97 21.18
CA GLU A 227 -11.00 -19.35 20.87
C GLU A 227 -11.99 -18.87 21.94
N LYS A 228 -11.59 -18.96 23.22
CA LYS A 228 -12.41 -18.48 24.33
C LYS A 228 -12.47 -16.95 24.40
N LYS A 229 -11.30 -16.28 24.22
CA LYS A 229 -11.18 -14.82 24.34
C LYS A 229 -11.84 -14.08 23.17
N LEU A 230 -11.60 -14.55 21.94
CA LEU A 230 -12.00 -13.84 20.72
C LEU A 230 -13.31 -14.35 20.10
N ASN A 231 -13.95 -15.38 20.69
CA ASN A 231 -15.11 -16.07 20.09
C ASN A 231 -14.82 -16.57 18.67
N CYS A 232 -13.66 -17.15 18.45
CA CYS A 232 -13.18 -17.60 17.14
C CYS A 232 -12.98 -19.11 17.05
N VAL A 233 -12.64 -19.60 15.88
CA VAL A 233 -12.12 -20.93 15.61
C VAL A 233 -10.66 -20.81 15.27
N CYS A 234 -9.80 -21.65 15.86
CA CYS A 234 -8.38 -21.78 15.54
C CYS A 234 -8.08 -23.17 14.96
N ASN A 235 -7.42 -23.24 13.82
CA ASN A 235 -7.08 -24.49 13.15
C ASN A 235 -5.70 -24.42 12.47
N GLY A 236 -4.65 -24.70 13.20
CA GLY A 236 -3.27 -24.57 12.70
C GLY A 236 -2.91 -23.11 12.43
N ASP A 237 -2.66 -22.82 11.16
CA ASP A 237 -2.31 -21.50 10.67
C ASP A 237 -3.54 -20.65 10.26
N TRP A 238 -4.73 -21.05 10.69
CA TRP A 238 -5.99 -20.38 10.40
C TRP A 238 -6.72 -19.97 11.66
N MET A 239 -7.32 -18.77 11.61
CA MET A 239 -8.26 -18.28 12.64
C MET A 239 -9.43 -17.58 11.93
N TRP A 240 -10.66 -17.72 12.47
CA TRP A 240 -11.83 -17.01 11.92
C TRP A 240 -12.92 -16.82 12.95
N ASP A 241 -13.75 -15.79 12.76
CA ASP A 241 -14.95 -15.54 13.58
C ASP A 241 -15.91 -16.74 13.52
N LYS A 242 -16.36 -17.22 14.67
CA LYS A 242 -17.32 -18.35 14.72
C LYS A 242 -18.59 -18.08 13.96
N GLU A 243 -19.00 -16.83 13.85
CA GLU A 243 -20.25 -16.41 13.23
C GLU A 243 -20.10 -16.09 11.74
N VAL A 244 -18.89 -16.17 11.18
CA VAL A 244 -18.60 -15.74 9.79
C VAL A 244 -19.51 -16.39 8.75
N ILE A 245 -19.87 -17.66 8.90
CA ILE A 245 -20.76 -18.34 7.95
C ILE A 245 -22.23 -18.07 8.28
N SER A 246 -22.60 -18.10 9.56
CA SER A 246 -23.98 -17.86 9.98
C SER A 246 -24.45 -16.44 9.67
N LEU A 247 -23.58 -15.44 9.85
CA LEU A 247 -23.86 -14.06 9.47
C LEU A 247 -24.07 -13.93 7.95
N ALA A 248 -23.22 -14.57 7.14
CA ALA A 248 -23.38 -14.55 5.69
C ALA A 248 -24.72 -15.16 5.25
N ARG A 249 -25.18 -16.24 5.92
CA ARG A 249 -26.50 -16.83 5.67
C ARG A 249 -27.64 -15.93 6.14
N GLU A 250 -27.53 -15.35 7.34
CA GLU A 250 -28.52 -14.40 7.88
C GLU A 250 -28.77 -13.24 6.93
N LYS A 251 -27.68 -12.72 6.35
CA LYS A 251 -27.72 -11.60 5.41
C LYS A 251 -28.06 -11.99 3.97
N GLY A 252 -28.18 -13.27 3.66
CA GLY A 252 -28.43 -13.75 2.30
C GLY A 252 -27.23 -13.66 1.35
N PHE A 253 -26.02 -13.52 1.89
CA PHE A 253 -24.77 -13.44 1.10
C PHE A 253 -24.24 -14.82 0.71
N PHE A 254 -24.69 -15.86 1.41
CA PHE A 254 -24.31 -17.24 1.16
C PHE A 254 -25.48 -18.20 1.42
N SER A 255 -25.60 -19.21 0.56
CA SER A 255 -26.50 -20.35 0.74
C SER A 255 -25.76 -21.61 0.29
N GLY A 256 -25.74 -22.63 1.12
CA GLY A 256 -25.02 -23.88 0.81
C GLY A 256 -24.46 -24.55 2.06
N GLU A 257 -23.66 -25.59 1.87
CA GLU A 257 -22.97 -26.28 2.96
C GLU A 257 -21.75 -25.49 3.41
N ASP A 258 -21.36 -25.59 4.69
CA ASP A 258 -20.21 -24.84 5.25
C ASP A 258 -18.90 -25.07 4.49
N LYS A 259 -18.71 -26.29 3.95
CA LYS A 259 -17.51 -26.63 3.15
C LYS A 259 -17.37 -25.85 1.85
N ASP A 260 -18.49 -25.32 1.33
CA ASP A 260 -18.54 -24.56 0.07
C ASP A 260 -18.47 -23.05 0.31
N PHE A 261 -18.31 -22.62 1.57
CA PHE A 261 -18.21 -21.22 1.92
C PHE A 261 -16.92 -20.60 1.40
N SER A 262 -17.07 -19.45 0.74
CA SER A 262 -15.98 -18.56 0.36
C SER A 262 -16.16 -17.20 1.04
N TYR A 263 -15.18 -16.78 1.86
CA TYR A 263 -15.21 -15.49 2.52
C TYR A 263 -15.29 -14.35 1.49
N GLN A 264 -14.38 -14.36 0.51
CA GLN A 264 -14.34 -13.38 -0.57
C GLN A 264 -15.69 -13.28 -1.31
N ALA A 265 -16.26 -14.40 -1.75
CA ALA A 265 -17.52 -14.39 -2.49
C ALA A 265 -18.70 -13.87 -1.65
N ALA A 266 -18.72 -14.16 -0.34
CA ALA A 266 -19.78 -13.72 0.56
C ALA A 266 -19.68 -12.22 0.89
N TYR A 267 -18.49 -11.73 1.25
CA TYR A 267 -18.30 -10.41 1.82
C TYR A 267 -17.77 -9.35 0.86
N ASN A 268 -16.99 -9.77 -0.15
CA ASN A 268 -16.43 -8.89 -1.19
C ASN A 268 -16.47 -9.57 -2.57
N PRO A 269 -17.69 -9.84 -3.12
CA PRO A 269 -17.81 -10.46 -4.44
C PRO A 269 -17.11 -9.62 -5.51
N PHE A 270 -16.59 -10.30 -6.53
CA PHE A 270 -15.92 -9.60 -7.62
C PHE A 270 -16.84 -8.63 -8.34
N GLU A 271 -16.26 -7.49 -8.64
CA GLU A 271 -16.69 -6.55 -9.65
C GLU A 271 -15.57 -6.39 -10.68
N PHE A 272 -15.85 -5.76 -11.81
CA PHE A 272 -14.81 -5.53 -12.83
C PHE A 272 -13.62 -4.76 -12.27
N SER A 273 -13.86 -3.74 -11.43
CA SER A 273 -12.81 -2.97 -10.76
C SER A 273 -11.97 -3.82 -9.81
N GLY A 274 -12.58 -4.76 -9.09
CA GLY A 274 -11.88 -5.69 -8.21
C GLY A 274 -10.88 -6.61 -8.95
N LEU A 275 -11.13 -6.87 -10.23
CA LEU A 275 -10.21 -7.60 -11.09
C LEU A 275 -9.20 -6.65 -11.75
N TYR A 276 -9.68 -5.78 -12.65
CA TYR A 276 -8.83 -4.93 -13.49
C TYR A 276 -7.96 -3.93 -12.71
N VAL A 277 -8.49 -3.37 -11.63
CA VAL A 277 -7.77 -2.38 -10.82
C VAL A 277 -7.01 -3.05 -9.68
N CYS A 278 -7.56 -4.11 -9.06
CA CYS A 278 -7.04 -4.70 -7.84
C CYS A 278 -6.21 -5.97 -8.10
N GLU A 279 -6.82 -7.04 -8.62
CA GLU A 279 -6.11 -8.31 -8.87
C GLU A 279 -5.00 -8.19 -9.92
N ALA A 280 -5.08 -7.23 -10.84
CA ALA A 280 -3.99 -6.94 -11.78
C ALA A 280 -2.67 -6.56 -11.08
N ARG A 281 -2.72 -5.86 -9.93
CA ARG A 281 -1.52 -5.54 -9.13
C ARG A 281 -0.92 -6.78 -8.47
N VAL A 282 -1.77 -7.68 -7.97
CA VAL A 282 -1.34 -8.97 -7.42
C VAL A 282 -0.72 -9.84 -8.51
N TRP A 283 -1.37 -9.91 -9.69
CA TRP A 283 -0.82 -10.61 -10.86
C TRP A 283 0.55 -10.06 -11.24
N SER A 284 0.69 -8.74 -11.28
CA SER A 284 1.96 -8.10 -11.62
C SER A 284 3.06 -8.41 -10.60
N PHE A 285 2.75 -8.42 -9.30
CA PHE A 285 3.72 -8.86 -8.29
C PHE A 285 4.14 -10.31 -8.49
N PHE A 286 3.19 -11.21 -8.66
CA PHE A 286 3.50 -12.64 -8.80
C PHE A 286 4.30 -12.97 -10.06
N ARG A 287 4.08 -12.27 -11.19
CA ARG A 287 4.83 -12.49 -12.44
C ARG A 287 6.33 -12.20 -12.33
N HIS A 288 6.76 -11.36 -11.38
CA HIS A 288 8.18 -11.11 -11.12
C HIS A 288 8.90 -12.34 -10.51
N PHE A 289 8.13 -13.29 -9.97
CA PHE A 289 8.64 -14.43 -9.22
C PHE A 289 8.10 -15.77 -9.69
N SER A 290 7.25 -15.80 -10.72
CA SER A 290 6.71 -17.04 -11.30
C SER A 290 6.51 -16.88 -12.79
N ASN A 291 6.86 -17.93 -13.56
CA ASN A 291 6.69 -17.98 -15.02
C ASN A 291 5.29 -18.41 -15.45
N ASP A 292 4.43 -18.84 -14.51
CA ASP A 292 3.13 -19.42 -14.82
C ASP A 292 1.97 -18.42 -14.72
N MET A 293 2.28 -17.14 -14.57
CA MET A 293 1.25 -16.12 -14.28
C MET A 293 0.45 -15.68 -15.49
N ASP A 294 0.94 -15.93 -16.71
CA ASP A 294 0.23 -15.56 -17.94
C ASP A 294 -1.15 -16.24 -18.05
N ARG A 295 -1.32 -17.45 -17.49
CA ARG A 295 -2.60 -18.16 -17.44
C ARG A 295 -3.70 -17.43 -16.69
N TYR A 296 -3.33 -16.52 -15.77
CA TYR A 296 -4.25 -15.73 -14.96
C TYR A 296 -4.49 -14.33 -15.52
N PHE A 297 -3.94 -14.00 -16.71
CA PHE A 297 -4.05 -12.65 -17.25
C PHE A 297 -5.50 -12.25 -17.53
N ASP A 298 -6.32 -13.13 -18.12
CA ASP A 298 -7.74 -12.85 -18.39
C ASP A 298 -8.56 -12.67 -17.10
N TYR A 299 -8.22 -13.40 -16.04
CA TYR A 299 -8.77 -13.17 -14.71
C TYR A 299 -8.35 -11.79 -14.16
N ALA A 300 -7.05 -11.50 -14.14
CA ALA A 300 -6.50 -10.26 -13.59
C ALA A 300 -6.98 -9.00 -14.33
N THR A 301 -7.27 -9.11 -15.62
CA THR A 301 -7.81 -8.02 -16.45
C THR A 301 -9.34 -7.95 -16.47
N GLY A 302 -10.03 -8.89 -15.83
CA GLY A 302 -11.48 -8.98 -15.84
C GLY A 302 -12.06 -9.29 -17.22
N THR A 303 -11.27 -9.84 -18.15
CA THR A 303 -11.71 -10.19 -19.51
C THR A 303 -12.82 -11.23 -19.45
N THR A 304 -12.59 -12.36 -18.79
CA THR A 304 -13.60 -13.43 -18.62
C THR A 304 -14.85 -12.91 -17.89
N PHE A 305 -14.68 -12.06 -16.88
CA PHE A 305 -15.79 -11.48 -16.12
C PHE A 305 -16.71 -10.62 -17.01
N ARG A 306 -16.14 -9.80 -17.89
CA ARG A 306 -16.92 -9.01 -18.85
C ARG A 306 -17.61 -9.88 -19.90
N GLU A 307 -16.91 -10.85 -20.47
CA GLU A 307 -17.47 -11.77 -21.49
C GLU A 307 -18.63 -12.60 -20.94
N THR A 308 -18.61 -12.94 -19.66
CA THR A 308 -19.67 -13.70 -18.99
C THR A 308 -20.74 -12.82 -18.35
N ASN A 309 -20.70 -11.50 -18.54
CA ASN A 309 -21.59 -10.52 -17.88
C ASN A 309 -21.58 -10.66 -16.35
N GLY A 310 -20.41 -10.78 -15.76
CA GLY A 310 -20.22 -10.86 -14.32
C GLY A 310 -20.55 -12.21 -13.68
N LYS A 311 -20.75 -13.28 -14.46
CA LYS A 311 -21.13 -14.60 -13.92
C LYS A 311 -19.93 -15.46 -13.54
N ASP A 312 -18.81 -15.25 -14.19
CA ASP A 312 -17.57 -16.01 -14.00
C ASP A 312 -16.37 -15.10 -14.12
N ALA A 313 -15.45 -15.19 -13.18
CA ALA A 313 -14.20 -14.43 -13.20
C ALA A 313 -13.04 -15.22 -13.86
N GLY A 314 -13.26 -16.47 -14.23
CA GLY A 314 -12.24 -17.36 -14.79
C GLY A 314 -11.42 -18.08 -13.71
N GLU A 315 -10.23 -18.51 -14.06
CA GLU A 315 -9.32 -19.19 -13.14
C GLU A 315 -8.73 -18.20 -12.12
N HIS A 316 -9.13 -18.33 -10.85
CA HIS A 316 -8.65 -17.45 -9.78
C HIS A 316 -7.17 -17.67 -9.50
N MET A 317 -6.43 -16.57 -9.28
CA MET A 317 -5.07 -16.67 -8.78
C MET A 317 -5.03 -17.29 -7.38
N PRO A 318 -4.00 -18.09 -7.06
CA PRO A 318 -3.80 -18.61 -5.71
C PRO A 318 -3.57 -17.47 -4.70
N LEU A 319 -3.92 -17.72 -3.43
CA LEU A 319 -3.71 -16.76 -2.34
C LEU A 319 -2.24 -16.43 -2.14
N TRP A 320 -1.35 -17.40 -2.35
CA TRP A 320 0.11 -17.26 -2.34
C TRP A 320 0.73 -18.16 -3.40
N ILE A 321 1.96 -17.86 -3.77
CA ILE A 321 2.79 -18.69 -4.65
C ILE A 321 4.12 -19.04 -3.99
N VAL A 322 4.75 -20.12 -4.48
CA VAL A 322 6.16 -20.42 -4.19
C VAL A 322 7.00 -19.70 -5.23
N PRO A 323 7.84 -18.74 -4.85
CA PRO A 323 8.61 -17.99 -5.83
C PRO A 323 9.72 -18.86 -6.46
N ASN A 324 10.02 -18.63 -7.74
CA ASN A 324 11.09 -19.31 -8.48
C ASN A 324 12.50 -18.96 -7.97
N ARG A 325 12.63 -17.85 -7.27
CA ARG A 325 13.84 -17.34 -6.63
C ARG A 325 13.49 -16.61 -5.34
N LYS A 326 14.43 -16.55 -4.42
CA LYS A 326 14.24 -15.80 -3.19
C LYS A 326 14.10 -14.30 -3.46
N VAL A 327 13.33 -13.64 -2.60
CA VAL A 327 12.99 -12.21 -2.69
C VAL A 327 13.91 -11.40 -1.78
N SER A 328 14.51 -10.35 -2.30
CA SER A 328 15.30 -9.37 -1.54
C SER A 328 14.49 -8.10 -1.26
N VAL A 329 14.97 -7.25 -0.36
CA VAL A 329 14.43 -5.88 -0.17
C VAL A 329 14.48 -5.10 -1.48
N GLN A 330 15.56 -5.25 -2.26
CA GLN A 330 15.67 -4.56 -3.57
C GLN A 330 14.60 -5.02 -4.55
N ASP A 331 14.27 -6.31 -4.58
CA ASP A 331 13.17 -6.82 -5.41
C ASP A 331 11.82 -6.19 -5.01
N LEU A 332 11.56 -6.04 -3.70
CA LEU A 332 10.34 -5.38 -3.24
C LEU A 332 10.33 -3.89 -3.61
N LYS A 333 11.47 -3.19 -3.53
CA LYS A 333 11.55 -1.79 -4.01
C LYS A 333 11.18 -1.69 -5.49
N GLU A 334 11.65 -2.61 -6.34
CA GLU A 334 11.31 -2.66 -7.75
C GLU A 334 9.81 -2.99 -7.97
N CYS A 335 9.26 -3.93 -7.20
CA CYS A 335 7.82 -4.24 -7.26
C CYS A 335 6.94 -3.06 -6.82
N MET A 336 7.38 -2.29 -5.82
CA MET A 336 6.68 -1.06 -5.40
C MET A 336 6.76 0.05 -6.47
N ARG A 337 7.78 0.03 -7.32
CA ARG A 337 7.98 0.95 -8.46
C ARG A 337 7.34 0.45 -9.75
N ASP A 338 6.60 -0.66 -9.73
CA ASP A 338 6.04 -1.29 -10.93
C ASP A 338 4.96 -0.41 -11.58
N GLU A 339 5.12 -0.20 -12.88
CA GLU A 339 4.24 0.54 -13.80
C GLU A 339 3.61 -0.39 -14.85
N TYR A 340 3.57 -1.69 -14.58
CA TYR A 340 3.21 -2.76 -15.52
C TYR A 340 4.12 -2.86 -16.76
N LYS A 341 5.34 -2.34 -16.68
CA LYS A 341 6.27 -2.32 -17.82
C LYS A 341 6.46 -3.69 -18.45
N GLY A 342 6.44 -3.70 -19.78
CA GLY A 342 6.61 -4.92 -20.57
C GLY A 342 5.37 -5.82 -20.62
N THR A 343 4.21 -5.34 -20.21
CA THR A 343 2.92 -6.03 -20.29
C THR A 343 1.93 -5.24 -21.15
N PRO A 344 0.80 -5.84 -21.55
CA PRO A 344 -0.28 -5.08 -22.20
C PRO A 344 -0.91 -3.99 -21.33
N LEU A 345 -0.67 -4.00 -20.02
CA LEU A 345 -1.16 -3.00 -19.06
C LEU A 345 -0.15 -1.86 -18.81
N ASP A 346 0.97 -1.80 -19.54
CA ASP A 346 2.02 -0.78 -19.35
C ASP A 346 1.46 0.64 -19.43
N ILE A 347 1.31 1.29 -18.26
CA ILE A 347 0.70 2.62 -18.14
C ILE A 347 1.52 3.72 -18.83
N THR A 348 2.78 3.45 -19.18
CA THR A 348 3.65 4.39 -19.90
C THR A 348 3.50 4.27 -21.42
N GLN A 349 2.61 3.42 -21.90
CA GLN A 349 2.34 3.19 -23.31
C GLN A 349 0.93 3.66 -23.71
N GLY A 350 0.67 3.64 -25.00
CA GLY A 350 -0.65 3.99 -25.53
C GLY A 350 -0.85 5.50 -25.73
N THR A 351 -2.06 5.84 -26.16
CA THR A 351 -2.44 7.23 -26.46
C THR A 351 -2.51 8.09 -25.20
N ASP A 352 -2.93 7.48 -24.09
CA ASP A 352 -3.12 8.16 -22.80
C ASP A 352 -1.81 8.62 -22.17
N ALA A 353 -0.73 7.89 -22.46
CA ALA A 353 0.62 8.26 -22.00
C ALA A 353 1.18 9.48 -22.74
N GLY A 354 0.50 9.91 -23.83
CA GLY A 354 0.88 11.07 -24.62
C GLY A 354 2.26 10.92 -25.27
N PRO A 355 2.80 12.04 -25.81
CA PRO A 355 4.05 12.01 -26.58
C PRO A 355 5.30 11.69 -25.74
N TRP A 356 5.20 11.78 -24.43
CA TRP A 356 6.35 11.63 -23.52
C TRP A 356 6.22 10.43 -22.58
N ASN A 357 5.37 9.46 -22.92
CA ASN A 357 5.16 8.22 -22.15
C ASN A 357 4.83 8.46 -20.66
N SER A 358 4.00 9.49 -20.40
CA SER A 358 3.63 9.87 -19.04
C SER A 358 2.69 8.86 -18.42
N LYS A 359 2.97 8.50 -17.18
CA LYS A 359 2.09 7.66 -16.38
C LYS A 359 0.95 8.43 -15.70
N LEU A 360 0.98 9.77 -15.74
CA LEU A 360 -0.03 10.62 -15.11
C LEU A 360 -1.40 10.38 -15.74
N ARG A 361 -2.41 10.12 -14.92
CA ARG A 361 -3.80 9.96 -15.33
C ARG A 361 -4.69 10.97 -14.61
N TYR A 362 -5.70 11.48 -15.33
CA TYR A 362 -6.64 12.47 -14.84
C TYR A 362 -8.01 11.82 -14.63
N GLY A 363 -8.80 12.31 -13.64
CA GLY A 363 -10.16 11.83 -13.42
C GLY A 363 -10.29 10.52 -12.66
N GLY A 364 -9.29 10.16 -11.83
CA GLY A 364 -9.32 8.95 -10.98
C GLY A 364 -9.07 7.68 -11.78
N LEU A 365 -9.89 6.63 -11.58
CA LEU A 365 -9.71 5.31 -12.20
C LEU A 365 -10.32 5.20 -13.61
N GLY A 366 -11.03 6.22 -14.06
CA GLY A 366 -11.67 6.22 -15.38
C GLY A 366 -12.79 7.24 -15.49
N PHE A 367 -13.44 7.24 -16.63
CA PHE A 367 -14.53 8.18 -16.92
C PHE A 367 -15.56 7.57 -17.86
N LYS A 368 -16.75 8.17 -17.88
CA LYS A 368 -17.82 7.83 -18.81
C LYS A 368 -17.92 8.89 -19.89
N VAL A 369 -17.96 8.45 -21.14
CA VAL A 369 -18.10 9.33 -22.30
C VAL A 369 -19.38 8.97 -23.05
N ALA A 370 -20.27 9.96 -23.21
CA ALA A 370 -21.41 9.84 -24.12
C ALA A 370 -20.92 10.02 -25.57
N VAL A 371 -21.14 9.04 -26.40
CA VAL A 371 -20.78 9.08 -27.84
C VAL A 371 -22.06 9.13 -28.65
N GLU A 372 -22.15 10.10 -29.57
CA GLU A 372 -23.34 10.27 -30.43
C GLU A 372 -23.64 8.99 -31.23
N GLY A 373 -24.88 8.51 -31.13
CA GLY A 373 -25.32 7.29 -31.80
C GLY A 373 -24.97 5.97 -31.13
N THR A 374 -24.38 6.00 -29.95
CA THR A 374 -24.02 4.80 -29.13
C THR A 374 -24.43 4.99 -27.68
N ASP A 375 -24.39 3.90 -26.91
CA ASP A 375 -24.47 3.96 -25.45
C ASP A 375 -23.23 4.65 -24.86
N THR A 376 -23.33 5.05 -23.59
CA THR A 376 -22.20 5.62 -22.85
C THR A 376 -21.03 4.64 -22.80
N LEU A 377 -19.88 5.04 -23.34
CA LEU A 377 -18.64 4.30 -23.19
C LEU A 377 -18.06 4.55 -21.79
N GLN A 378 -17.71 3.48 -21.09
CA GLN A 378 -16.96 3.56 -19.86
C GLN A 378 -15.50 3.22 -20.16
N TYR A 379 -14.61 4.15 -19.83
CA TYR A 379 -13.17 4.01 -19.95
C TYR A 379 -12.57 3.77 -18.57
N TRP A 380 -11.66 2.80 -18.45
CA TRP A 380 -10.91 2.48 -17.23
C TRP A 380 -9.43 2.68 -17.48
N TYR A 381 -8.75 3.32 -16.53
CA TYR A 381 -7.30 3.39 -16.52
C TYR A 381 -6.70 2.15 -15.88
N GLU A 382 -5.54 1.74 -16.36
CA GLU A 382 -4.67 0.80 -15.66
C GLU A 382 -4.22 1.43 -14.34
N ARG A 383 -4.15 0.61 -13.31
CA ARG A 383 -3.73 1.04 -11.99
C ARG A 383 -2.59 0.19 -11.45
N PRO A 384 -1.33 0.53 -11.76
CA PRO A 384 -0.15 -0.17 -11.25
C PRO A 384 0.08 0.12 -9.78
N THR A 385 1.05 -0.60 -9.18
CA THR A 385 1.49 -0.36 -7.80
C THR A 385 2.07 1.03 -7.63
N ALA A 386 2.97 1.48 -8.52
CA ALA A 386 3.47 2.84 -8.51
C ALA A 386 2.46 3.80 -9.15
N THR A 387 1.91 4.69 -8.39
CA THR A 387 0.88 5.64 -8.83
C THR A 387 1.12 7.05 -8.28
N GLN A 388 0.64 8.04 -9.01
CA GLN A 388 0.70 9.47 -8.65
C GLN A 388 -0.08 9.84 -7.38
N GLN A 389 -0.95 8.97 -6.90
CA GLN A 389 -1.79 9.22 -5.71
C GLN A 389 -1.22 8.63 -4.44
N THR A 390 -0.02 8.03 -4.49
CA THR A 390 0.66 7.50 -3.30
C THR A 390 1.06 8.65 -2.38
N ALA A 391 0.61 8.62 -1.14
CA ALA A 391 1.07 9.54 -0.12
C ALA A 391 2.41 9.08 0.48
N TRP A 392 2.47 7.83 0.92
CA TRP A 392 3.71 7.17 1.37
C TRP A 392 3.67 5.67 1.05
N SER A 393 4.84 5.07 1.08
CA SER A 393 4.98 3.63 0.97
C SER A 393 6.13 3.13 1.82
N PHE A 394 6.10 1.85 2.19
CA PHE A 394 7.19 1.25 2.94
C PHE A 394 7.46 -0.21 2.57
N ILE A 395 8.64 -0.67 2.96
CA ILE A 395 9.00 -2.08 3.04
C ILE A 395 9.53 -2.32 4.44
N ALA A 396 8.82 -3.12 5.22
CA ALA A 396 9.24 -3.55 6.54
C ALA A 396 10.07 -4.83 6.43
N GLN A 397 11.34 -4.77 6.81
CA GLN A 397 12.24 -5.91 6.88
C GLN A 397 12.40 -6.32 8.35
N MET A 398 11.71 -7.40 8.76
CA MET A 398 11.69 -7.90 10.12
C MET A 398 12.70 -9.05 10.27
N ARG A 399 13.67 -8.90 11.15
CA ARG A 399 14.91 -9.68 11.18
C ARG A 399 15.07 -10.42 12.50
N SER A 400 14.86 -11.75 12.53
CA SER A 400 15.05 -12.59 13.71
C SER A 400 16.51 -12.93 14.01
N PHE A 401 17.41 -12.70 13.05
CA PHE A 401 18.83 -13.10 13.10
C PHE A 401 19.77 -11.98 13.58
N VAL A 402 19.25 -10.77 13.81
CA VAL A 402 20.01 -9.65 14.38
C VAL A 402 19.73 -9.51 15.88
N ASP A 403 20.64 -8.84 16.60
CA ASP A 403 20.41 -8.46 17.99
C ASP A 403 19.12 -7.62 18.11
N PRO A 404 18.21 -7.93 19.04
CA PRO A 404 16.96 -7.16 19.22
C PRO A 404 17.15 -5.65 19.40
N LYS A 405 18.29 -5.18 19.91
CA LYS A 405 18.60 -3.74 20.04
C LYS A 405 18.79 -3.04 18.69
N ILE A 406 19.14 -3.79 17.63
CA ILE A 406 19.23 -3.28 16.26
C ILE A 406 17.84 -3.31 15.64
N GLY A 407 17.15 -4.43 15.76
CA GLY A 407 15.78 -4.63 15.29
C GLY A 407 15.61 -4.69 13.78
N GLY A 408 14.41 -4.39 13.32
CA GLY A 408 14.03 -4.34 11.91
C GLY A 408 14.36 -3.02 11.25
N ILE A 409 14.25 -3.00 9.93
CA ILE A 409 14.38 -1.79 9.13
C ILE A 409 13.06 -1.50 8.46
N PHE A 410 12.54 -0.31 8.70
CA PHE A 410 11.38 0.26 8.05
C PHE A 410 11.86 1.15 6.90
N TRP A 411 11.93 0.60 5.68
CA TRP A 411 12.31 1.32 4.48
C TRP A 411 11.15 2.22 4.07
N PHE A 412 11.27 3.52 4.34
CA PHE A 412 10.20 4.49 4.16
C PHE A 412 10.43 5.39 2.94
N GLY A 413 9.39 5.59 2.15
CA GLY A 413 9.35 6.52 1.02
C GLY A 413 8.04 7.30 0.99
N VAL A 414 8.06 8.48 0.43
CA VAL A 414 6.89 9.35 0.24
C VAL A 414 6.66 9.61 -1.24
N ASP A 415 5.42 9.95 -1.61
CA ASP A 415 5.00 10.21 -2.98
C ASP A 415 5.11 8.97 -3.91
N ASP A 416 4.94 9.15 -5.21
CA ASP A 416 4.99 8.10 -6.23
C ASP A 416 6.29 7.27 -6.15
N ALA A 417 6.17 5.99 -5.79
CA ALA A 417 7.31 5.10 -5.60
C ALA A 417 8.22 4.99 -6.84
N ALA A 418 7.69 5.17 -8.07
CA ALA A 418 8.52 5.20 -9.27
C ALA A 418 9.42 6.44 -9.32
N CYS A 419 9.04 7.55 -8.69
CA CYS A 419 9.77 8.81 -8.68
C CYS A 419 10.44 9.12 -7.33
N SER A 420 10.32 8.25 -6.32
CA SER A 420 10.87 8.43 -4.98
C SER A 420 11.91 7.38 -4.60
N CYS A 421 12.48 7.47 -3.41
CA CYS A 421 13.49 6.53 -2.92
C CYS A 421 13.21 6.17 -1.46
N TYR A 422 13.47 4.91 -1.10
CA TYR A 422 13.26 4.40 0.24
C TYR A 422 14.45 4.66 1.15
N THR A 423 14.19 5.24 2.33
CA THR A 423 15.19 5.54 3.37
C THR A 423 15.09 4.52 4.50
N PRO A 424 16.22 3.98 5.01
CA PRO A 424 16.19 3.01 6.10
C PRO A 424 15.94 3.71 7.45
N MET A 425 14.75 3.50 8.02
CA MET A 425 14.41 3.88 9.39
C MET A 425 14.51 2.63 10.27
N TYR A 426 15.40 2.60 11.24
CA TYR A 426 15.45 1.50 12.20
C TYR A 426 14.27 1.59 13.18
N CYS A 427 13.64 0.48 13.49
CA CYS A 427 12.42 0.46 14.32
C CYS A 427 12.63 0.90 15.79
N ARG A 428 13.88 1.04 16.23
CA ARG A 428 14.24 1.44 17.61
C ARG A 428 14.82 2.85 17.71
N ILE A 429 14.70 3.68 16.68
CA ILE A 429 15.09 5.09 16.76
C ILE A 429 14.25 5.83 17.81
N ASN A 430 14.77 6.91 18.37
CA ASN A 430 14.10 7.69 19.44
C ASN A 430 13.47 8.99 18.94
N HIS A 431 13.69 9.37 17.70
CA HIS A 431 12.98 10.44 16.98
C HIS A 431 13.12 10.22 15.47
N ILE A 432 12.30 10.90 14.70
CA ILE A 432 12.30 10.89 13.24
C ILE A 432 12.92 12.17 12.68
N PRO A 433 13.42 12.16 11.42
CA PRO A 433 13.94 13.38 10.79
C PRO A 433 12.82 14.39 10.54
N GLU A 434 13.13 15.68 10.68
CA GLU A 434 12.17 16.77 10.46
C GLU A 434 11.53 16.75 9.07
N CYS A 435 12.28 16.34 8.06
CA CYS A 435 11.77 16.25 6.68
C CYS A 435 10.61 15.23 6.50
N PHE A 436 10.44 14.29 7.42
CA PHE A 436 9.33 13.34 7.46
C PHE A 436 8.31 13.62 8.57
N ALA A 437 8.45 14.70 9.33
CA ALA A 437 7.55 15.01 10.44
C ALA A 437 6.14 15.35 9.94
N GLU A 438 5.12 14.98 10.72
CA GLU A 438 3.70 15.19 10.41
C GLU A 438 3.36 16.68 10.30
N ASP A 439 3.96 17.51 11.14
CA ASP A 439 3.72 18.97 11.21
C ASP A 439 4.58 19.79 10.23
N ASN A 440 5.40 19.14 9.38
CA ASN A 440 6.20 19.81 8.37
C ASN A 440 5.43 19.98 7.03
N GLY A 441 4.34 20.76 7.07
CA GLY A 441 3.43 20.96 5.96
C GLY A 441 2.27 19.96 5.94
N ASP A 442 1.37 20.11 4.98
CA ASP A 442 0.25 19.21 4.70
C ASP A 442 -0.13 19.26 3.22
N SER A 443 -1.19 18.59 2.78
CA SER A 443 -1.65 18.60 1.38
C SER A 443 -2.12 19.97 0.87
N PHE A 444 -2.33 20.94 1.75
CA PHE A 444 -2.75 22.32 1.44
C PHE A 444 -1.67 23.37 1.78
N THR A 445 -0.66 22.97 2.55
CA THR A 445 0.39 23.87 3.07
C THR A 445 1.76 23.41 2.59
N PHE A 446 2.27 24.07 1.55
CA PHE A 446 3.60 23.80 1.02
C PHE A 446 4.71 24.06 2.05
N SER A 447 5.62 23.10 2.22
CA SER A 447 6.85 23.26 2.98
C SER A 447 8.08 22.89 2.14
N PRO A 448 9.06 23.78 2.00
CA PRO A 448 10.28 23.51 1.22
C PRO A 448 11.23 22.51 1.92
N THR A 449 11.02 22.21 3.19
CA THR A 449 11.80 21.26 3.98
C THR A 449 11.13 19.88 4.06
N SER A 450 9.86 19.78 3.66
CA SER A 450 9.13 18.52 3.61
C SER A 450 9.67 17.60 2.51
N ALA A 451 9.91 16.36 2.86
CA ALA A 451 10.26 15.32 1.90
C ALA A 451 9.13 15.10 0.89
N TRP A 452 7.87 15.00 1.36
CA TRP A 452 6.73 14.77 0.47
C TRP A 452 6.64 15.85 -0.63
N TRP A 453 6.70 17.14 -0.27
CA TRP A 453 6.68 18.22 -1.24
C TRP A 453 7.88 18.19 -2.19
N THR A 454 9.07 17.85 -1.67
CA THR A 454 10.29 17.72 -2.48
C THR A 454 10.16 16.62 -3.53
N PHE A 455 9.68 15.44 -3.15
CA PHE A 455 9.49 14.32 -4.07
C PHE A 455 8.34 14.57 -5.04
N ASN A 456 7.22 15.10 -4.56
CA ASN A 456 6.04 15.41 -5.36
C ASN A 456 6.34 16.43 -6.48
N ILE A 457 7.12 17.47 -6.21
CA ILE A 457 7.55 18.43 -7.23
C ILE A 457 8.38 17.74 -8.32
N VAL A 458 9.32 16.87 -7.96
CA VAL A 458 10.14 16.11 -8.91
C VAL A 458 9.26 15.23 -9.78
N ALA A 459 8.34 14.47 -9.19
CA ALA A 459 7.42 13.59 -9.90
C ALA A 459 6.52 14.38 -10.85
N ASN A 460 5.85 15.43 -10.37
CA ASN A 460 4.95 16.24 -11.20
C ASN A 460 5.68 16.97 -12.33
N TRP A 461 6.92 17.42 -12.10
CA TRP A 461 7.71 17.97 -13.18
C TRP A 461 8.07 16.90 -14.20
N ALA A 462 8.49 15.72 -13.75
CA ALA A 462 8.83 14.60 -14.63
C ALA A 462 7.65 14.13 -15.48
N TYR A 463 6.43 14.10 -14.96
CA TYR A 463 5.23 13.73 -15.72
C TYR A 463 5.03 14.57 -16.99
N THR A 464 5.52 15.78 -17.04
CA THR A 464 5.41 16.65 -18.23
C THR A 464 6.23 16.14 -19.42
N LYS A 465 7.32 15.39 -19.17
CA LYS A 465 8.20 14.78 -20.18
C LYS A 465 8.84 13.50 -19.61
N TYR A 466 7.99 12.56 -19.19
CA TYR A 466 8.37 11.42 -18.35
C TYR A 466 9.50 10.59 -18.95
N SER A 467 9.41 10.18 -20.20
CA SER A 467 10.47 9.40 -20.88
C SER A 467 11.83 10.12 -20.98
N ARG A 468 11.86 11.46 -20.82
CA ARG A 468 13.09 12.25 -20.85
C ARG A 468 13.67 12.52 -19.47
N MET A 469 12.81 12.66 -18.45
CA MET A 469 13.24 13.04 -17.10
C MET A 469 13.40 11.83 -16.17
N TYR A 470 12.56 10.82 -16.31
CA TYR A 470 12.60 9.62 -15.48
C TYR A 470 13.96 8.90 -15.44
N PRO A 471 14.73 8.80 -16.54
CA PRO A 471 16.08 8.22 -16.50
C PRO A 471 17.02 8.89 -15.47
N HIS A 472 16.92 10.20 -15.28
CA HIS A 472 17.72 10.92 -14.29
C HIS A 472 17.27 10.66 -12.85
N ILE A 473 15.94 10.51 -12.64
CA ILE A 473 15.39 10.08 -11.35
C ILE A 473 15.89 8.67 -11.05
N ARG A 474 15.80 7.77 -12.03
CA ARG A 474 16.19 6.37 -11.88
C ARG A 474 17.67 6.19 -11.58
N GLU A 475 18.53 6.96 -12.21
CA GLU A 475 19.96 6.97 -11.93
C GLU A 475 20.25 7.33 -10.46
N LEU A 476 19.60 8.37 -9.94
CA LEU A 476 19.77 8.77 -8.55
C LEU A 476 19.15 7.76 -7.56
N GLN A 477 18.00 7.16 -7.90
CA GLN A 477 17.41 6.07 -7.10
C GLN A 477 18.37 4.90 -6.95
N LEU A 478 18.95 4.43 -8.07
CA LEU A 478 19.89 3.30 -8.07
C LEU A 478 21.14 3.61 -7.25
N ALA A 479 21.68 4.83 -7.38
CA ALA A 479 22.83 5.24 -6.60
C ALA A 479 22.57 5.21 -5.08
N TRP A 480 21.37 5.64 -4.65
CA TRP A 480 20.98 5.58 -3.25
C TRP A 480 20.67 4.14 -2.79
N ASP A 481 19.98 3.33 -3.60
CA ASP A 481 19.72 1.93 -3.28
C ASP A 481 21.04 1.15 -3.10
N ASP A 482 22.02 1.33 -4.01
CA ASP A 482 23.34 0.71 -3.93
C ASP A 482 24.11 1.18 -2.68
N LYS A 483 24.05 2.48 -2.38
CA LYS A 483 24.66 3.06 -1.18
C LYS A 483 24.11 2.41 0.09
N PHE A 484 22.80 2.29 0.21
CA PHE A 484 22.17 1.66 1.38
C PHE A 484 22.53 0.16 1.47
N ASN A 485 22.47 -0.56 0.36
CA ASN A 485 22.85 -1.98 0.31
C ASN A 485 24.29 -2.22 0.79
N MET A 486 25.22 -1.29 0.47
CA MET A 486 26.60 -1.36 0.95
C MET A 486 26.77 -0.94 2.42
N GLN A 487 25.97 0.02 2.90
CA GLN A 487 26.16 0.58 4.26
C GLN A 487 25.51 -0.24 5.36
N ILE A 488 24.31 -0.82 5.14
CA ILE A 488 23.52 -1.50 6.18
C ILE A 488 24.32 -2.57 6.94
N PRO A 489 25.07 -3.47 6.29
CA PRO A 489 25.86 -4.47 7.04
C PRO A 489 26.89 -3.85 7.99
N GLY A 490 27.53 -2.74 7.61
CA GLY A 490 28.47 -2.01 8.44
C GLY A 490 27.80 -1.28 9.60
N VAL A 491 26.64 -0.68 9.36
CA VAL A 491 25.81 -0.02 10.37
C VAL A 491 25.34 -1.04 11.43
N ASP A 492 24.84 -2.19 10.99
CA ASP A 492 24.42 -3.27 11.88
C ASP A 492 25.60 -3.77 12.73
N ALA A 493 26.77 -4.00 12.13
CA ALA A 493 27.97 -4.45 12.83
C ALA A 493 28.45 -3.44 13.88
N GLN A 494 28.40 -2.16 13.57
CA GLN A 494 28.74 -1.10 14.52
C GLN A 494 27.73 -1.02 15.67
N ALA A 495 26.44 -1.03 15.38
CA ALA A 495 25.37 -1.02 16.40
C ALA A 495 25.44 -2.24 17.31
N ALA A 496 25.79 -3.43 16.77
CA ALA A 496 25.97 -4.66 17.55
C ALA A 496 27.04 -4.54 18.63
N GLY A 497 28.10 -3.76 18.39
CA GLY A 497 29.19 -3.51 19.34
C GLY A 497 28.87 -2.51 20.45
N LEU A 498 27.75 -1.79 20.39
CA LEU A 498 27.35 -0.74 21.33
C LEU A 498 26.39 -1.30 22.39
N ASN A 499 26.25 -0.60 23.53
CA ASN A 499 25.16 -0.87 24.46
C ASN A 499 23.82 -0.41 23.87
N GLU A 500 22.70 -0.69 24.52
CA GLU A 500 21.35 -0.43 23.97
C GLU A 500 21.09 1.07 23.72
N GLU A 501 21.48 1.94 24.65
CA GLU A 501 21.28 3.39 24.54
C GLU A 501 22.18 3.98 23.44
N GLU A 502 23.45 3.60 23.40
CA GLU A 502 24.39 4.03 22.37
C GLU A 502 23.98 3.52 20.98
N ALA A 503 23.52 2.28 20.85
CA ALA A 503 23.04 1.70 19.61
C ALA A 503 21.80 2.47 19.10
N ARG A 504 20.85 2.77 19.98
CA ARG A 504 19.66 3.57 19.66
C ARG A 504 20.03 4.97 19.17
N ALA A 505 20.93 5.66 19.87
CA ALA A 505 21.40 6.98 19.46
C ALA A 505 22.12 6.96 18.11
N PHE A 506 22.99 5.97 17.89
CA PHE A 506 23.72 5.77 16.64
C PHE A 506 22.76 5.50 15.46
N LEU A 507 21.82 4.56 15.62
CA LEU A 507 20.86 4.20 14.58
C LEU A 507 19.91 5.36 14.27
N THR A 508 19.52 6.16 15.28
CA THR A 508 18.74 7.38 15.10
C THR A 508 19.51 8.40 14.26
N SER A 509 20.75 8.69 14.62
CA SER A 509 21.60 9.64 13.89
C SER A 509 21.82 9.17 12.44
N TYR A 510 22.05 7.87 12.22
CA TYR A 510 22.18 7.30 10.88
C TYR A 510 20.89 7.50 10.07
N SER A 511 19.73 7.04 10.58
CA SER A 511 18.46 7.12 9.86
C SER A 511 18.09 8.56 9.50
N CYS A 512 18.19 9.50 10.46
CA CYS A 512 17.87 10.90 10.23
C CYS A 512 18.81 11.54 9.20
N SER A 513 20.12 11.35 9.35
CA SER A 513 21.09 11.94 8.42
C SER A 513 20.96 11.40 6.99
N GLN A 514 20.61 10.11 6.81
CA GLN A 514 20.38 9.57 5.48
C GLN A 514 19.12 10.16 4.84
N ALA A 515 18.03 10.35 5.59
CA ALA A 515 16.82 11.00 5.10
C ALA A 515 17.07 12.43 4.65
N GLU A 516 17.73 13.24 5.49
CA GLU A 516 18.06 14.63 5.18
C GLU A 516 18.96 14.76 3.94
N ASN A 517 19.98 13.89 3.83
CA ASN A 517 20.87 13.88 2.66
C ASN A 517 20.13 13.48 1.38
N LEU A 518 19.23 12.49 1.46
CA LEU A 518 18.41 12.06 0.33
C LEU A 518 17.50 13.20 -0.15
N VAL A 519 16.79 13.87 0.76
CA VAL A 519 15.91 15.02 0.44
C VAL A 519 16.74 16.14 -0.23
N ALA A 520 17.94 16.44 0.30
CA ALA A 520 18.82 17.44 -0.31
C ALA A 520 19.26 17.05 -1.73
N ASP A 521 19.49 15.75 -2.02
CA ASP A 521 19.79 15.27 -3.37
C ASP A 521 18.58 15.42 -4.31
N TRP A 522 17.36 15.15 -3.85
CA TRP A 522 16.15 15.35 -4.63
C TRP A 522 15.87 16.82 -4.93
N GLN A 523 16.15 17.72 -3.99
CA GLN A 523 16.09 19.18 -4.25
C GLN A 523 17.09 19.59 -5.34
N ARG A 524 18.31 19.04 -5.33
CA ARG A 524 19.29 19.26 -6.40
C ARG A 524 18.84 18.69 -7.74
N LEU A 525 18.25 17.49 -7.72
CA LEU A 525 17.66 16.86 -8.90
C LEU A 525 16.54 17.71 -9.50
N TYR A 526 15.64 18.27 -8.68
CA TYR A 526 14.61 19.18 -9.16
C TYR A 526 15.19 20.38 -9.90
N ILE A 527 16.17 21.05 -9.30
CA ILE A 527 16.85 22.21 -9.89
C ILE A 527 17.50 21.82 -11.23
N TYR A 528 18.15 20.65 -11.28
CA TYR A 528 18.76 20.13 -12.51
C TYR A 528 17.72 19.87 -13.59
N LEU A 529 16.63 19.17 -13.28
CA LEU A 529 15.57 18.83 -14.23
C LEU A 529 14.87 20.09 -14.78
N VAL A 530 14.57 21.06 -13.92
CA VAL A 530 14.01 22.35 -14.35
C VAL A 530 14.98 23.06 -15.29
N THR A 531 16.27 23.14 -14.93
CA THR A 531 17.29 23.81 -15.76
C THR A 531 17.44 23.12 -17.11
N LYS A 532 17.42 21.79 -17.16
CA LYS A 532 17.65 21.02 -18.38
C LYS A 532 16.48 21.05 -19.34
N PHE A 533 15.24 20.98 -18.82
CA PHE A 533 14.04 20.70 -19.61
C PHE A 533 13.00 21.83 -19.64
N ILE A 534 13.36 23.04 -19.24
CA ILE A 534 12.45 24.19 -19.25
C ILE A 534 12.05 24.59 -20.68
N ASP A 535 10.85 25.20 -20.83
CA ASP A 535 10.32 25.80 -22.08
C ASP A 535 10.22 24.83 -23.27
N GLY A 536 9.93 23.52 -23.01
CA GLY A 536 9.79 22.52 -24.07
C GLY A 536 11.09 22.18 -24.80
N GLN A 537 12.25 22.46 -24.17
CA GLN A 537 13.56 22.28 -24.74
C GLN A 537 14.40 21.38 -23.85
N GLU A 538 15.50 20.85 -24.41
CA GLU A 538 16.51 20.12 -23.66
C GLU A 538 17.86 20.80 -23.84
N ARG A 539 18.46 21.29 -22.74
CA ARG A 539 19.79 21.92 -22.78
C ARG A 539 20.87 20.86 -23.02
N LYS A 540 21.80 21.19 -23.90
CA LYS A 540 22.94 20.31 -24.21
C LYS A 540 23.90 20.26 -23.04
N GLU A 541 24.45 19.09 -22.81
CA GLU A 541 25.49 18.83 -21.82
C GLU A 541 26.76 18.28 -22.50
N GLU A 542 27.90 18.57 -21.88
CA GLU A 542 29.19 18.03 -22.24
C GLU A 542 30.02 17.84 -20.96
N ASN A 543 30.51 16.63 -20.72
CA ASN A 543 31.26 16.27 -19.50
C ASN A 543 30.51 16.58 -18.19
N GLY A 544 29.19 16.32 -18.13
CA GLY A 544 28.36 16.55 -16.95
C GLY A 544 28.06 18.03 -16.66
N GLN A 545 28.31 18.95 -17.58
CA GLN A 545 28.02 20.37 -17.44
C GLN A 545 27.20 20.89 -18.62
N PHE A 546 26.34 21.86 -18.39
CA PHE A 546 25.59 22.51 -19.46
C PHE A 546 26.55 23.21 -20.43
N LYS A 547 26.43 22.88 -21.71
CA LYS A 547 27.32 23.35 -22.77
C LYS A 547 27.24 24.85 -22.93
N ARG A 548 28.43 25.49 -22.94
CA ARG A 548 28.61 26.90 -23.21
C ARG A 548 29.51 27.06 -24.45
N ASN A 549 29.35 28.16 -25.16
CA ASN A 549 30.27 28.52 -26.24
C ASN A 549 31.60 29.03 -25.66
N GLN A 550 32.55 29.32 -26.53
CA GLN A 550 33.88 29.79 -26.16
C GLN A 550 33.93 31.12 -25.37
N TYR A 551 32.78 31.84 -25.33
CA TYR A 551 32.63 33.09 -24.58
C TYR A 551 31.84 32.90 -23.27
N GLY A 552 31.52 31.67 -22.87
CA GLY A 552 30.80 31.38 -21.66
C GLY A 552 29.26 31.49 -21.76
N HIS A 553 28.74 31.82 -22.94
CA HIS A 553 27.28 31.91 -23.16
C HIS A 553 26.65 30.56 -23.48
N SER A 554 25.35 30.45 -23.20
CA SER A 554 24.57 29.26 -23.50
C SER A 554 24.60 28.92 -24.98
N CYS A 555 24.88 27.67 -25.32
CA CYS A 555 24.62 27.14 -26.65
C CYS A 555 23.11 26.93 -26.84
N GLY A 556 22.61 27.08 -28.06
CA GLY A 556 21.20 26.81 -28.36
C GLY A 556 20.80 25.42 -27.91
N PRO A 557 19.65 25.25 -27.20
CA PRO A 557 19.14 23.95 -26.76
C PRO A 557 18.65 23.12 -27.95
N ASN A 558 18.46 21.83 -27.71
CA ASN A 558 17.67 20.98 -28.60
C ASN A 558 16.19 21.33 -28.46
N ARG A 559 15.54 21.63 -29.56
CA ARG A 559 14.06 21.70 -29.56
C ARG A 559 13.50 20.30 -29.54
N LEU A 560 12.64 20.02 -28.56
CA LEU A 560 11.95 18.74 -28.46
C LEU A 560 10.76 18.77 -29.41
N ALA A 561 10.68 17.79 -30.30
CA ALA A 561 9.50 17.51 -31.14
C ALA A 561 8.78 16.27 -30.60
N PHE A 562 7.52 16.12 -30.92
CA PHE A 562 6.81 14.88 -30.58
C PHE A 562 7.45 13.69 -31.32
N PRO A 563 7.61 12.55 -30.64
CA PRO A 563 8.13 11.34 -31.27
C PRO A 563 7.28 10.93 -32.48
N GLU A 564 7.93 10.49 -33.55
CA GLU A 564 7.23 10.07 -34.79
C GLU A 564 6.23 8.95 -34.52
N GLU A 565 6.57 8.02 -33.63
CA GLU A 565 5.67 6.94 -33.25
C GLU A 565 4.35 7.46 -32.64
N PHE A 566 4.42 8.49 -31.79
CA PHE A 566 3.21 9.12 -31.24
C PHE A 566 2.41 9.83 -32.35
N LEU A 567 3.10 10.58 -33.22
CA LEU A 567 2.44 11.26 -34.33
C LEU A 567 1.71 10.28 -35.26
N ARG A 568 2.29 9.13 -35.54
CA ARG A 568 1.65 8.07 -36.34
C ARG A 568 0.40 7.49 -35.67
N LYS A 569 0.34 7.45 -34.33
CA LYS A 569 -0.84 6.97 -33.58
C LYS A 569 -2.01 7.97 -33.62
N VAL A 570 -1.72 9.26 -33.51
CA VAL A 570 -2.73 10.31 -33.36
C VAL A 570 -3.15 10.97 -34.67
N ALA A 571 -2.36 10.84 -35.71
CA ALA A 571 -2.63 11.39 -37.05
C ALA A 571 -2.31 10.35 -38.14
N PRO A 572 -3.08 9.23 -38.20
CA PRO A 572 -2.78 8.14 -39.14
C PRO A 572 -2.96 8.57 -40.62
N GLU A 573 -3.64 9.66 -40.89
CA GLU A 573 -3.93 10.15 -42.22
C GLU A 573 -3.41 11.57 -42.46
N ILE A 574 -2.16 11.85 -42.12
CA ILE A 574 -1.52 13.05 -42.66
C ILE A 574 -1.29 12.79 -44.14
N THR A 575 -2.25 13.22 -44.98
CA THR A 575 -2.04 13.29 -46.43
C THR A 575 -0.96 14.33 -46.67
N HIS A 576 0.13 13.95 -47.29
CA HIS A 576 1.11 14.88 -47.83
C HIS A 576 0.42 15.67 -48.95
N GLU A 577 0.10 16.94 -48.70
CA GLU A 577 -0.10 17.90 -49.77
C GLU A 577 1.25 18.36 -50.31
#